data_d1e0383aa067eb16b16c219de6d41b19
#
_entry.id   d1e0383aa067eb16b16c219de6d41b19
#
_cell.length_a   1.000
_cell.length_b   1.000
_cell.length_c   1.000
_cell.angle_alpha   90.00
_cell.angle_beta   90.00
_cell.angle_gamma   90.00
#
_symmetry.space_group_name_H-M   'P 1'
#
loop_
_entity.id
_entity.type
_entity.pdbx_description
1 polymer ?
#
loop_
_entity_poly.entity_id
_entity_poly.type
_entity_poly.pdbx_seq_one_letter_code
_entity_poly.pdbx_strand_id
1 'polypeptide(L)'
;MRGTRLRKSVLGIAAALLLPLGLSAPLAPQAAAAFDPSGFDFWVDSPAMGPIKSRIFRAADGNTNRVVYALDGMRAPETLNGWEIETNVAQVLTSWNINVVMPVGGQSSFYADWNAPSNFFGVPPGAAGSVTGSGATEAFMAGPGKSYRYEWETFLTNHLRWALRDRLGFNPHRNGAFGLSMGGSAALTLAAYHPDQFSFAGSFSGYLNISAPGMREAIRAAMVDAGGYNVDSMAPPWGPQWLRMDPFVFAPTLIANNTRLWIAAGSGVPMQQDLQQPFGVAADRVIRGAPLEALALANTRAFQVRMMSLGARNVVYSFPNVGLHAWTNWQDEAYRMIPDLSANIG
;
A
#
# COMPACT_ATOMS: atom_id res chain seq x y z
N MET A 1 10.35 1.06 -50.42
CA MET A 1 11.08 2.02 -49.56
C MET A 1 10.11 2.75 -48.68
N ARG A 2 9.98 2.40 -47.43
CA ARG A 2 9.49 3.17 -46.26
C ARG A 2 9.44 2.21 -45.08
N GLY A 3 10.58 1.98 -44.48
CA GLY A 3 10.68 1.30 -43.18
C GLY A 3 11.29 2.24 -42.18
N THR A 4 11.03 1.96 -40.92
CA THR A 4 11.74 2.45 -39.75
C THR A 4 11.47 3.86 -39.29
N ARG A 5 10.50 3.99 -38.32
CA ARG A 5 10.54 4.97 -37.22
C ARG A 5 9.53 4.59 -36.14
N LEU A 6 9.77 3.51 -35.38
CA LEU A 6 9.01 3.22 -34.13
C LEU A 6 9.86 2.41 -33.16
N ARG A 7 11.05 2.88 -32.78
CA ARG A 7 11.91 2.18 -31.81
C ARG A 7 12.70 3.12 -30.89
N LYS A 8 12.23 4.33 -30.58
CA LYS A 8 13.02 5.24 -29.72
C LYS A 8 12.30 5.73 -28.46
N SER A 9 11.09 5.27 -28.13
CA SER A 9 10.33 5.80 -26.98
C SER A 9 10.30 4.91 -25.74
N VAL A 10 10.88 3.71 -25.75
CA VAL A 10 10.78 2.76 -24.63
C VAL A 10 12.00 2.79 -23.68
N LEU A 11 13.13 3.36 -24.11
CA LEU A 11 14.35 3.41 -23.28
C LEU A 11 14.42 4.56 -22.27
N GLY A 12 13.50 5.52 -22.31
CA GLY A 12 13.55 6.72 -21.48
C GLY A 12 13.02 6.54 -20.06
N ILE A 13 12.17 5.55 -19.80
CA ILE A 13 11.50 5.38 -18.49
C ILE A 13 12.35 4.57 -17.51
N ALA A 14 13.18 3.64 -17.99
CA ALA A 14 14.03 2.83 -17.12
C ALA A 14 15.22 3.60 -16.52
N ALA A 15 15.65 4.71 -17.14
CA ALA A 15 16.80 5.48 -16.67
C ALA A 15 16.49 6.44 -15.51
N ALA A 16 15.22 6.80 -15.29
CA ALA A 16 14.82 7.68 -14.20
C ALA A 16 14.73 7.00 -12.83
N LEU A 17 14.74 5.66 -12.79
CA LEU A 17 14.67 4.85 -11.56
C LEU A 17 16.04 4.52 -10.95
N LEU A 18 17.15 4.90 -11.60
CA LEU A 18 18.51 4.61 -11.17
C LEU A 18 19.22 5.81 -10.50
N LEU A 19 18.51 6.77 -9.92
CA LEU A 19 19.11 7.88 -9.16
C LEU A 19 18.87 7.70 -7.65
N PRO A 20 19.83 8.06 -6.84
CA PRO A 20 21.10 7.42 -6.49
C PRO A 20 20.96 6.55 -5.24
N LEU A 21 21.33 5.31 -5.35
CA LEU A 21 21.61 4.41 -4.21
C LEU A 21 22.91 4.85 -3.51
N GLY A 22 23.00 6.06 -3.02
CA GLY A 22 24.31 6.46 -2.56
C GLY A 22 24.46 7.74 -1.74
N LEU A 23 23.41 8.22 -1.08
CA LEU A 23 23.56 9.23 -0.02
C LEU A 23 22.54 8.91 1.08
N SER A 24 22.91 8.07 2.02
CA SER A 24 22.29 8.04 3.33
C SER A 24 22.64 9.36 4.03
N ALA A 25 21.85 10.41 3.74
CA ALA A 25 21.77 11.53 4.66
C ALA A 25 21.25 10.98 6.00
N PRO A 26 21.78 11.41 7.15
CA PRO A 26 21.20 11.03 8.43
C PRO A 26 19.71 11.38 8.38
N LEU A 27 18.86 10.40 8.65
CA LEU A 27 17.43 10.60 8.79
C LEU A 27 17.26 11.74 9.79
N ALA A 28 16.63 12.84 9.35
CA ALA A 28 16.14 13.83 10.28
C ALA A 28 15.34 13.09 11.36
N PRO A 29 15.45 13.46 12.65
CA PRO A 29 14.68 12.78 13.69
C PRO A 29 13.23 12.76 13.25
N GLN A 30 12.74 11.56 13.01
CA GLN A 30 11.32 11.33 12.71
C GLN A 30 10.57 11.92 13.90
N ALA A 31 9.66 12.84 13.64
CA ALA A 31 8.79 13.35 14.71
C ALA A 31 8.27 12.13 15.44
N ALA A 32 8.40 12.12 16.78
CA ALA A 32 7.98 10.98 17.58
C ALA A 32 6.60 10.57 17.10
N ALA A 33 6.44 9.32 16.70
CA ALA A 33 5.20 8.77 16.15
C ALA A 33 4.03 9.23 17.04
N ALA A 34 3.09 9.99 16.50
CA ALA A 34 2.00 10.53 17.26
C ALA A 34 1.03 9.39 17.56
N PHE A 35 1.09 8.88 18.80
CA PHE A 35 0.13 7.91 19.30
C PHE A 35 -1.23 8.59 19.49
N ASP A 36 -2.27 8.05 18.88
CA ASP A 36 -3.64 8.51 19.11
C ASP A 36 -4.29 7.68 20.24
N PRO A 37 -4.53 8.29 21.43
CA PRO A 37 -5.09 7.58 22.57
C PRO A 37 -6.56 7.16 22.38
N SER A 38 -7.26 7.65 21.37
CA SER A 38 -8.62 7.22 21.06
C SER A 38 -8.69 5.82 20.45
N GLY A 39 -7.57 5.35 19.87
CA GLY A 39 -7.43 3.99 19.38
C GLY A 39 -6.89 3.04 20.44
N PHE A 40 -7.15 1.74 20.29
CA PHE A 40 -6.60 0.70 21.16
C PHE A 40 -5.92 -0.42 20.35
N ASP A 41 -4.98 -1.08 21.00
CA ASP A 41 -4.27 -2.23 20.42
C ASP A 41 -5.15 -3.47 20.44
N PHE A 42 -5.25 -4.12 19.30
CA PHE A 42 -5.98 -5.37 19.12
C PHE A 42 -5.06 -6.43 18.53
N TRP A 43 -4.75 -7.45 19.34
CA TRP A 43 -3.83 -8.49 18.97
C TRP A 43 -4.57 -9.75 18.53
N VAL A 44 -4.13 -10.29 17.38
CA VAL A 44 -4.68 -11.51 16.79
C VAL A 44 -3.50 -12.39 16.35
N ASP A 45 -3.54 -13.67 16.72
CA ASP A 45 -2.51 -14.62 16.34
C ASP A 45 -2.69 -15.06 14.87
N SER A 46 -1.60 -15.03 14.14
CA SER A 46 -1.47 -15.67 12.84
C SER A 46 -0.62 -16.93 13.01
N PRO A 47 -1.11 -18.10 12.59
CA PRO A 47 -0.33 -19.36 12.71
C PRO A 47 1.03 -19.29 12.01
N ALA A 48 1.13 -18.52 10.92
CA ALA A 48 2.37 -18.38 10.17
C ALA A 48 3.26 -17.23 10.65
N MET A 49 2.68 -16.12 11.14
CA MET A 49 3.42 -14.89 11.42
C MET A 49 3.51 -14.55 12.92
N GLY A 50 2.84 -15.31 13.79
CA GLY A 50 2.74 -15.00 15.22
C GLY A 50 1.70 -13.89 15.51
N PRO A 51 1.77 -13.27 16.70
CA PRO A 51 0.83 -12.23 17.09
C PRO A 51 1.01 -10.95 16.26
N ILE A 52 -0.06 -10.54 15.61
CA ILE A 52 -0.11 -9.31 14.79
C ILE A 52 -1.02 -8.30 15.48
N LYS A 53 -0.53 -7.08 15.60
CA LYS A 53 -1.28 -5.95 16.12
C LYS A 53 -2.10 -5.26 15.03
N SER A 54 -3.30 -4.83 15.38
CA SER A 54 -4.04 -3.80 14.65
C SER A 54 -4.42 -2.68 15.61
N ARG A 55 -4.40 -1.43 15.15
CA ARG A 55 -4.97 -0.31 15.87
C ARG A 55 -6.44 -0.17 15.48
N ILE A 56 -7.31 -0.09 16.46
CA ILE A 56 -8.77 -0.03 16.28
C ILE A 56 -9.30 1.29 16.80
N PHE A 57 -10.06 1.98 15.95
CA PHE A 57 -10.78 3.19 16.30
C PHE A 57 -12.28 2.96 16.12
N ARG A 58 -13.07 3.17 17.17
CA ARG A 58 -14.51 2.90 17.12
C ARG A 58 -15.29 4.07 16.53
N ALA A 59 -16.35 3.76 15.80
CA ALA A 59 -17.32 4.71 15.32
C ALA A 59 -17.88 5.57 16.46
N ALA A 60 -18.09 6.87 16.25
CA ALA A 60 -18.53 7.80 17.28
C ALA A 60 -19.94 7.47 17.82
N ASP A 61 -20.81 6.90 16.98
CA ASP A 61 -22.17 6.47 17.38
C ASP A 61 -22.21 5.06 18.00
N GLY A 62 -21.05 4.37 18.09
CA GLY A 62 -20.94 3.04 18.65
C GLY A 62 -21.47 1.90 17.76
N ASN A 63 -21.87 2.17 16.50
CA ASN A 63 -22.28 1.10 15.59
C ASN A 63 -21.10 0.16 15.29
N THR A 64 -21.42 -1.07 14.89
CA THR A 64 -20.43 -2.08 14.52
C THR A 64 -20.55 -2.52 13.06
N ASN A 65 -21.47 -1.92 12.30
CA ASN A 65 -21.80 -2.36 10.94
C ASN A 65 -20.83 -1.82 9.89
N ARG A 66 -20.36 -0.59 10.07
CA ARG A 66 -19.48 0.10 9.13
C ARG A 66 -18.03 -0.07 9.54
N VAL A 67 -17.27 -0.81 8.78
CA VAL A 67 -15.85 -1.11 9.07
C VAL A 67 -15.00 -0.82 7.85
N VAL A 68 -13.85 -0.18 8.04
CA VAL A 68 -12.88 0.05 6.99
C VAL A 68 -11.47 -0.36 7.44
N TYR A 69 -10.73 -0.98 6.54
CA TYR A 69 -9.34 -1.37 6.73
C TYR A 69 -8.46 -0.33 6.03
N ALA A 70 -7.57 0.33 6.78
CA ALA A 70 -6.60 1.28 6.25
C ALA A 70 -5.22 0.63 6.14
N LEU A 71 -4.77 0.41 4.91
CA LEU A 71 -3.54 -0.31 4.60
C LEU A 71 -2.39 0.66 4.34
N ASP A 72 -1.25 0.35 4.93
CA ASP A 72 -0.04 1.16 4.84
C ASP A 72 0.72 0.95 3.51
N GLY A 73 1.70 1.80 3.26
CA GLY A 73 2.61 1.67 2.13
C GLY A 73 3.75 0.68 2.37
N MET A 74 4.72 0.68 1.44
CA MET A 74 5.84 -0.27 1.45
C MET A 74 6.74 -0.14 2.68
N ARG A 75 6.80 1.04 3.31
CA ARG A 75 7.57 1.31 4.54
C ARG A 75 6.70 1.28 5.79
N ALA A 76 5.68 0.42 5.83
CA ALA A 76 4.82 0.24 6.99
C ALA A 76 5.63 0.09 8.28
N PRO A 77 5.40 0.93 9.31
CA PRO A 77 6.12 0.84 10.58
C PRO A 77 5.75 -0.43 11.37
N GLU A 78 6.66 -0.89 12.24
CA GLU A 78 6.47 -2.10 13.06
C GLU A 78 5.65 -1.84 14.34
N THR A 79 5.48 -0.58 14.75
CA THR A 79 4.87 -0.26 16.06
C THR A 79 3.49 0.38 15.97
N LEU A 80 3.24 1.19 14.94
CA LEU A 80 1.99 1.86 14.66
C LEU A 80 1.72 1.84 13.15
N ASN A 81 0.53 2.21 12.73
CA ASN A 81 0.20 2.34 11.32
C ASN A 81 0.48 3.78 10.84
N GLY A 82 0.98 3.94 9.63
CA GLY A 82 1.31 5.26 9.06
C GLY A 82 0.10 6.19 8.96
N TRP A 83 -1.09 5.66 8.69
CA TRP A 83 -2.32 6.46 8.69
C TRP A 83 -2.63 7.10 10.05
N GLU A 84 -2.28 6.43 11.15
CA GLU A 84 -2.45 6.98 12.51
C GLU A 84 -1.44 8.08 12.82
N ILE A 85 -0.15 7.86 12.46
CA ILE A 85 0.93 8.74 12.89
C ILE A 85 1.17 9.95 11.98
N GLU A 86 0.75 9.87 10.73
CA GLU A 86 0.99 10.90 9.72
C GLU A 86 -0.26 11.71 9.36
N THR A 87 -1.45 11.27 9.80
CA THR A 87 -2.73 11.86 9.37
C THR A 87 -3.76 11.91 10.51
N ASN A 88 -4.84 12.66 10.28
CA ASN A 88 -6.03 12.66 11.12
C ASN A 88 -7.19 11.83 10.53
N VAL A 89 -6.90 10.90 9.63
CA VAL A 89 -7.91 10.12 8.89
C VAL A 89 -8.75 9.26 9.84
N ALA A 90 -8.16 8.71 10.91
CA ALA A 90 -8.90 7.91 11.89
C ALA A 90 -10.01 8.73 12.57
N GLN A 91 -9.69 9.94 13.06
CA GLN A 91 -10.64 10.81 13.74
C GLN A 91 -11.77 11.25 12.79
N VAL A 92 -11.45 11.56 11.53
CA VAL A 92 -12.48 11.94 10.56
C VAL A 92 -13.38 10.75 10.23
N LEU A 93 -12.83 9.56 9.98
CA LEU A 93 -13.62 8.34 9.72
C LEU A 93 -14.55 7.99 10.89
N THR A 94 -14.04 8.05 12.12
CA THR A 94 -14.86 7.77 13.31
C THR A 94 -15.99 8.78 13.49
N SER A 95 -15.76 10.05 13.16
CA SER A 95 -16.82 11.09 13.17
C SER A 95 -17.89 10.86 12.08
N TRP A 96 -17.56 10.12 11.03
CA TRP A 96 -18.50 9.64 10.00
C TRP A 96 -19.17 8.31 10.40
N ASN A 97 -19.03 7.89 11.64
CA ASN A 97 -19.59 6.65 12.17
C ASN A 97 -19.06 5.40 11.45
N ILE A 98 -17.75 5.38 11.18
CA ILE A 98 -17.03 4.26 10.57
C ILE A 98 -15.98 3.75 11.56
N ASN A 99 -16.00 2.45 11.85
CA ASN A 99 -14.94 1.79 12.62
C ASN A 99 -13.72 1.62 11.74
N VAL A 100 -12.55 1.95 12.26
CA VAL A 100 -11.29 1.89 11.51
C VAL A 100 -10.40 0.79 12.06
N VAL A 101 -9.93 -0.06 11.17
CA VAL A 101 -8.97 -1.13 11.44
C VAL A 101 -7.67 -0.79 10.71
N MET A 102 -6.61 -0.58 11.46
CA MET A 102 -5.28 -0.26 10.95
C MET A 102 -4.29 -1.36 11.31
N PRO A 103 -4.07 -2.35 10.44
CA PRO A 103 -3.05 -3.38 10.66
C PRO A 103 -1.68 -2.74 10.81
N VAL A 104 -0.87 -3.23 11.75
CA VAL A 104 0.47 -2.71 12.04
C VAL A 104 1.52 -3.66 11.51
N GLY A 105 2.58 -3.14 10.93
CA GLY A 105 3.60 -3.93 10.23
C GLY A 105 3.22 -4.21 8.77
N GLY A 106 3.74 -5.31 8.23
CA GLY A 106 3.50 -5.66 6.82
C GLY A 106 4.38 -4.89 5.84
N GLN A 107 5.53 -4.42 6.29
CA GLN A 107 6.53 -3.79 5.44
C GLN A 107 6.82 -4.64 4.20
N SER A 108 6.77 -4.04 3.02
CA SER A 108 6.98 -4.70 1.72
C SER A 108 6.09 -5.91 1.41
N SER A 109 5.03 -6.16 2.19
CA SER A 109 4.23 -7.40 2.12
C SER A 109 3.31 -7.47 0.91
N PHE A 110 2.92 -6.34 0.32
CA PHE A 110 1.77 -6.22 -0.60
C PHE A 110 0.48 -6.79 0.00
N TYR A 111 0.46 -6.97 1.34
CA TYR A 111 -0.61 -7.64 2.08
C TYR A 111 -1.05 -8.96 1.44
N ALA A 112 -0.08 -9.69 0.88
CA ALA A 112 -0.27 -10.94 0.17
C ALA A 112 0.30 -12.13 0.97
N ASP A 113 -0.12 -13.33 0.57
CA ASP A 113 0.51 -14.57 1.04
C ASP A 113 1.69 -14.88 0.12
N TRP A 114 2.89 -14.86 0.69
CA TRP A 114 4.14 -15.06 -0.05
C TRP A 114 4.40 -16.53 -0.33
N ASN A 115 5.18 -16.83 -1.37
CA ASN A 115 5.58 -18.19 -1.65
C ASN A 115 6.63 -18.73 -0.66
N ALA A 116 7.51 -17.85 -0.15
CA ALA A 116 8.59 -18.23 0.75
C ALA A 116 8.90 -17.08 1.72
N PRO A 117 9.60 -17.35 2.83
CA PRO A 117 10.19 -16.31 3.67
C PRO A 117 11.12 -15.42 2.84
N SER A 118 11.15 -14.12 3.17
CA SER A 118 12.05 -13.20 2.48
C SER A 118 13.50 -13.51 2.81
N ASN A 119 14.25 -13.94 1.83
CA ASN A 119 15.68 -14.15 1.93
C ASN A 119 16.36 -13.85 0.59
N PHE A 120 17.66 -13.61 0.63
CA PHE A 120 18.51 -13.54 -0.55
C PHE A 120 19.33 -14.81 -0.68
N PHE A 121 19.74 -15.12 -1.92
CA PHE A 121 20.45 -16.36 -2.23
C PHE A 121 21.71 -16.49 -1.35
N GLY A 122 21.82 -17.59 -0.59
CA GLY A 122 22.94 -17.87 0.28
C GLY A 122 22.88 -17.28 1.68
N VAL A 123 21.86 -16.51 2.02
CA VAL A 123 21.66 -15.97 3.37
C VAL A 123 20.63 -16.83 4.09
N PRO A 124 20.96 -17.51 5.21
CA PRO A 124 19.99 -18.27 5.96
C PRO A 124 18.86 -17.40 6.53
N PRO A 125 17.60 -17.88 6.56
CA PRO A 125 16.52 -17.19 7.24
C PRO A 125 16.90 -16.89 8.71
N GLY A 126 16.73 -15.66 9.15
CA GLY A 126 17.04 -15.25 10.52
C GLY A 126 18.50 -14.87 10.80
N ALA A 127 19.41 -14.97 9.84
CA ALA A 127 20.81 -14.54 10.00
C ALA A 127 20.98 -13.01 10.11
N ALA A 128 19.93 -12.25 9.84
CA ALA A 128 19.95 -10.79 9.82
C ALA A 128 20.05 -10.09 11.19
N GLY A 129 19.98 -10.83 12.28
CA GLY A 129 19.89 -10.25 13.64
C GLY A 129 21.20 -9.81 14.28
N SER A 130 22.37 -10.00 13.65
CA SER A 130 23.67 -9.76 14.31
C SER A 130 24.68 -8.92 13.55
N VAL A 131 24.29 -8.24 12.49
CA VAL A 131 25.25 -7.41 11.73
C VAL A 131 25.19 -5.97 12.24
N THR A 132 26.11 -5.67 13.15
CA THR A 132 26.43 -4.29 13.58
C THR A 132 27.41 -3.67 12.60
N GLY A 133 26.89 -3.19 11.48
CA GLY A 133 27.70 -2.52 10.46
C GLY A 133 26.90 -1.48 9.69
N SER A 134 27.48 -0.34 9.43
CA SER A 134 26.85 0.79 8.76
C SER A 134 26.95 0.67 7.24
N GLY A 135 25.92 0.12 6.58
CA GLY A 135 25.89 0.18 5.14
C GLY A 135 24.66 -0.44 4.49
N ALA A 136 24.13 0.21 3.46
CA ALA A 136 23.05 -0.30 2.63
C ALA A 136 23.35 -1.71 2.05
N THR A 137 24.63 -2.03 1.87
CA THR A 137 25.11 -3.33 1.38
C THR A 137 24.85 -4.47 2.37
N GLU A 138 24.98 -4.20 3.67
CA GLU A 138 24.76 -5.22 4.71
C GLU A 138 23.28 -5.49 4.94
N ALA A 139 22.43 -4.44 4.92
CA ALA A 139 20.98 -4.60 4.95
C ALA A 139 20.48 -5.39 3.72
N PHE A 140 21.07 -5.15 2.56
CA PHE A 140 20.79 -5.88 1.34
C PHE A 140 21.13 -7.38 1.45
N MET A 141 22.27 -7.70 2.04
CA MET A 141 22.74 -9.08 2.20
C MET A 141 22.02 -9.83 3.33
N ALA A 142 21.67 -9.11 4.40
CA ALA A 142 21.04 -9.70 5.56
C ALA A 142 19.52 -9.93 5.44
N GLY A 143 18.84 -9.11 4.61
CA GLY A 143 17.39 -9.14 4.49
C GLY A 143 16.68 -8.67 5.78
N PRO A 144 15.35 -8.81 5.87
CA PRO A 144 14.53 -8.25 6.96
C PRO A 144 14.56 -9.05 8.27
N GLY A 145 15.37 -10.10 8.39
CA GLY A 145 15.45 -10.93 9.59
C GLY A 145 14.20 -11.76 9.91
N LYS A 146 13.24 -11.86 9.00
CA LYS A 146 12.02 -12.63 9.21
C LYS A 146 12.24 -14.10 8.82
N SER A 147 12.06 -15.01 9.77
CA SER A 147 12.18 -16.45 9.55
C SER A 147 10.90 -17.09 9.01
N TYR A 148 9.81 -16.36 8.98
CA TYR A 148 8.50 -16.85 8.56
C TYR A 148 8.09 -16.24 7.21
N ARG A 149 7.21 -16.97 6.52
CA ARG A 149 6.54 -16.52 5.31
C ARG A 149 5.43 -15.54 5.65
N TYR A 150 5.30 -14.45 4.92
CA TYR A 150 4.14 -13.58 5.03
C TYR A 150 2.87 -14.30 4.57
N GLU A 151 1.80 -14.20 5.36
CA GLU A 151 0.44 -14.65 5.07
C GLU A 151 -0.57 -13.55 5.40
N TRP A 152 -0.31 -12.36 4.87
CA TRP A 152 -1.10 -11.17 5.19
C TRP A 152 -2.52 -11.22 4.62
N GLU A 153 -2.72 -11.76 3.41
CA GLU A 153 -4.07 -11.90 2.85
C GLU A 153 -4.91 -12.84 3.72
N THR A 154 -4.39 -14.01 4.05
CA THR A 154 -5.04 -14.95 4.98
C THR A 154 -5.28 -14.30 6.35
N PHE A 155 -4.33 -13.54 6.87
CA PHE A 155 -4.51 -12.86 8.14
C PHE A 155 -5.68 -11.87 8.12
N LEU A 156 -5.73 -10.97 7.14
CA LEU A 156 -6.75 -9.92 7.02
C LEU A 156 -8.15 -10.47 6.74
N THR A 157 -8.24 -11.52 5.94
CA THR A 157 -9.53 -12.04 5.44
C THR A 157 -10.07 -13.20 6.24
N ASN A 158 -9.23 -13.83 7.05
CA ASN A 158 -9.62 -14.91 7.94
C ASN A 158 -9.38 -14.56 9.41
N HIS A 159 -8.13 -14.55 9.88
CA HIS A 159 -7.84 -14.46 11.31
C HIS A 159 -8.35 -13.15 11.93
N LEU A 160 -7.99 -12.02 11.37
CA LEU A 160 -8.41 -10.70 11.84
C LEU A 160 -9.92 -10.49 11.67
N ARG A 161 -10.47 -10.85 10.49
CA ARG A 161 -11.90 -10.72 10.17
C ARG A 161 -12.78 -11.36 11.24
N TRP A 162 -12.51 -12.62 11.56
CA TRP A 162 -13.35 -13.36 12.52
C TRP A 162 -13.07 -12.93 13.96
N ALA A 163 -11.83 -12.58 14.31
CA ALA A 163 -11.53 -12.05 15.64
C ALA A 163 -12.23 -10.69 15.89
N LEU A 164 -12.31 -9.81 14.90
CA LEU A 164 -13.05 -8.54 14.97
C LEU A 164 -14.55 -8.78 15.20
N ARG A 165 -15.15 -9.74 14.50
CA ARG A 165 -16.54 -10.12 14.73
C ARG A 165 -16.75 -10.68 16.13
N ASP A 166 -15.94 -11.66 16.52
CA ASP A 166 -16.20 -12.44 17.74
C ASP A 166 -15.89 -11.66 19.03
N ARG A 167 -14.90 -10.75 18.97
CA ARG A 167 -14.41 -10.02 20.14
C ARG A 167 -14.92 -8.56 20.21
N LEU A 168 -15.25 -7.95 19.07
CA LEU A 168 -15.69 -6.57 18.99
C LEU A 168 -17.10 -6.39 18.43
N GLY A 169 -17.72 -7.44 17.89
CA GLY A 169 -19.03 -7.42 17.25
C GLY A 169 -19.03 -6.75 15.87
N PHE A 170 -17.87 -6.54 15.26
CA PHE A 170 -17.78 -5.88 13.95
C PHE A 170 -18.40 -6.73 12.84
N ASN A 171 -19.12 -6.07 11.95
CA ASN A 171 -19.67 -6.74 10.77
C ASN A 171 -18.55 -7.33 9.91
N PRO A 172 -18.53 -8.65 9.64
CA PRO A 172 -17.51 -9.28 8.82
C PRO A 172 -17.74 -9.12 7.31
N HIS A 173 -18.83 -8.48 6.90
CA HIS A 173 -19.25 -8.36 5.49
C HIS A 173 -19.39 -6.90 5.07
N ARG A 174 -19.30 -6.65 3.75
CA ARG A 174 -19.53 -5.35 3.14
C ARG A 174 -18.67 -4.22 3.73
N ASN A 175 -17.44 -4.55 4.10
CA ASN A 175 -16.47 -3.60 4.62
C ASN A 175 -15.82 -2.80 3.49
N GLY A 176 -15.12 -1.73 3.85
CA GLY A 176 -14.20 -1.04 2.96
C GLY A 176 -12.76 -1.45 3.21
N ALA A 177 -11.93 -1.37 2.18
CA ALA A 177 -10.48 -1.34 2.32
C ALA A 177 -9.93 -0.16 1.52
N PHE A 178 -8.97 0.57 2.06
CA PHE A 178 -8.23 1.56 1.29
C PHE A 178 -6.76 1.56 1.72
N GLY A 179 -5.91 2.08 0.85
CA GLY A 179 -4.50 2.17 1.16
C GLY A 179 -3.74 3.05 0.20
N LEU A 180 -2.48 3.29 0.53
CA LEU A 180 -1.57 4.07 -0.28
C LEU A 180 -0.49 3.20 -0.90
N SER A 181 0.01 3.57 -2.09
CA SER A 181 1.15 2.89 -2.72
C SER A 181 0.92 1.37 -2.77
N MET A 182 1.79 0.57 -2.15
CA MET A 182 1.63 -0.87 -1.97
C MET A 182 0.24 -1.24 -1.41
N GLY A 183 -0.21 -0.57 -0.36
CA GLY A 183 -1.52 -0.81 0.27
C GLY A 183 -2.70 -0.46 -0.64
N GLY A 184 -2.53 0.50 -1.55
CA GLY A 184 -3.53 0.83 -2.56
C GLY A 184 -3.73 -0.30 -3.57
N SER A 185 -2.66 -0.95 -4.02
CA SER A 185 -2.75 -2.16 -4.85
C SER A 185 -3.39 -3.31 -4.09
N ALA A 186 -3.00 -3.49 -2.83
CA ALA A 186 -3.52 -4.56 -1.97
C ALA A 186 -5.02 -4.40 -1.67
N ALA A 187 -5.52 -3.18 -1.45
CA ALA A 187 -6.94 -2.93 -1.23
C ALA A 187 -7.81 -3.44 -2.41
N LEU A 188 -7.33 -3.23 -3.65
CA LEU A 188 -8.01 -3.74 -4.83
C LEU A 188 -7.93 -5.28 -4.92
N THR A 189 -6.78 -5.87 -4.57
CA THR A 189 -6.60 -7.33 -4.53
C THR A 189 -7.58 -7.97 -3.54
N LEU A 190 -7.65 -7.43 -2.32
CA LEU A 190 -8.59 -7.91 -1.29
C LEU A 190 -10.04 -7.84 -1.78
N ALA A 191 -10.46 -6.73 -2.37
CA ALA A 191 -11.83 -6.58 -2.86
C ALA A 191 -12.15 -7.46 -4.08
N ALA A 192 -11.14 -7.75 -4.92
CA ALA A 192 -11.32 -8.63 -6.06
C ALA A 192 -11.56 -10.09 -5.65
N TYR A 193 -10.84 -10.58 -4.65
CA TYR A 193 -10.85 -11.99 -4.27
C TYR A 193 -11.67 -12.31 -3.01
N HIS A 194 -12.09 -11.26 -2.27
CA HIS A 194 -12.92 -11.39 -1.06
C HIS A 194 -14.14 -10.45 -1.12
N PRO A 195 -15.00 -10.56 -2.16
CA PRO A 195 -16.11 -9.62 -2.38
C PRO A 195 -17.21 -9.71 -1.33
N ASP A 196 -17.29 -10.82 -0.60
CA ASP A 196 -18.21 -11.00 0.54
C ASP A 196 -17.77 -10.15 1.75
N GLN A 197 -16.47 -9.90 1.90
CA GLN A 197 -15.92 -9.06 2.94
C GLN A 197 -15.82 -7.59 2.51
N PHE A 198 -15.39 -7.30 1.28
CA PHE A 198 -15.11 -5.95 0.81
C PHE A 198 -16.01 -5.54 -0.35
N SER A 199 -16.91 -4.59 -0.10
CA SER A 199 -17.78 -3.97 -1.11
C SER A 199 -17.18 -2.68 -1.70
N PHE A 200 -16.17 -2.11 -1.03
CA PHE A 200 -15.50 -0.88 -1.40
C PHE A 200 -13.97 -1.05 -1.37
N ALA A 201 -13.28 -0.49 -2.36
CA ALA A 201 -11.83 -0.39 -2.35
C ALA A 201 -11.34 0.98 -2.79
N GLY A 202 -10.44 1.59 -1.99
CA GLY A 202 -9.76 2.84 -2.27
C GLY A 202 -8.26 2.63 -2.54
N SER A 203 -7.75 3.16 -3.63
CA SER A 203 -6.32 3.12 -3.96
C SER A 203 -5.78 4.52 -4.17
N PHE A 204 -4.82 4.92 -3.34
CA PHE A 204 -4.11 6.20 -3.46
C PHE A 204 -2.68 5.93 -3.94
N SER A 205 -2.35 6.42 -5.11
CA SER A 205 -1.02 6.26 -5.72
C SER A 205 -0.56 4.79 -5.79
N GLY A 206 -1.51 3.86 -6.01
CA GLY A 206 -1.22 2.43 -6.10
C GLY A 206 -0.49 2.06 -7.39
N TYR A 207 0.26 0.96 -7.34
CA TYR A 207 0.86 0.37 -8.53
C TYR A 207 -0.16 -0.59 -9.16
N LEU A 208 -1.00 -0.06 -10.07
CA LEU A 208 -2.18 -0.78 -10.57
C LEU A 208 -1.94 -1.54 -11.89
N ASN A 209 -0.67 -1.67 -12.28
CA ASN A 209 -0.22 -2.46 -13.43
C ASN A 209 1.21 -2.98 -13.16
N ILE A 210 1.34 -3.86 -12.17
CA ILE A 210 2.65 -4.36 -11.72
C ILE A 210 3.33 -5.31 -12.71
N SER A 211 2.58 -5.80 -13.69
CA SER A 211 3.11 -6.64 -14.78
C SER A 211 3.57 -5.84 -16.00
N ALA A 212 3.46 -4.51 -15.96
CA ALA A 212 4.02 -3.67 -17.03
C ALA A 212 5.55 -3.82 -17.12
N PRO A 213 6.13 -3.67 -18.32
CA PRO A 213 7.57 -3.77 -18.50
C PRO A 213 8.34 -2.86 -17.54
N GLY A 214 9.31 -3.41 -16.81
CA GLY A 214 10.16 -2.71 -15.84
C GLY A 214 9.56 -2.54 -14.44
N MET A 215 8.25 -2.77 -14.25
CA MET A 215 7.61 -2.59 -12.94
C MET A 215 8.11 -3.59 -11.90
N ARG A 216 8.35 -4.84 -12.27
CA ARG A 216 8.89 -5.82 -11.33
C ARG A 216 10.26 -5.39 -10.79
N GLU A 217 11.12 -4.85 -11.65
CA GLU A 217 12.45 -4.38 -11.23
C GLU A 217 12.36 -3.09 -10.40
N ALA A 218 11.40 -2.23 -10.71
CA ALA A 218 11.11 -1.07 -9.87
C ALA A 218 10.64 -1.48 -8.46
N ILE A 219 9.74 -2.46 -8.36
CA ILE A 219 9.27 -3.02 -7.10
C ILE A 219 10.42 -3.71 -6.36
N ARG A 220 11.28 -4.47 -7.06
CA ARG A 220 12.49 -5.07 -6.48
C ARG A 220 13.37 -4.02 -5.80
N ALA A 221 13.70 -2.95 -6.52
CA ALA A 221 14.53 -1.88 -5.99
C ALA A 221 13.86 -1.21 -4.78
N ALA A 222 12.57 -0.94 -4.85
CA ALA A 222 11.82 -0.33 -3.76
C ALA A 222 11.72 -1.22 -2.52
N MET A 223 11.54 -2.53 -2.68
CA MET A 223 11.48 -3.51 -1.58
C MET A 223 12.84 -3.69 -0.90
N VAL A 224 13.92 -3.66 -1.67
CA VAL A 224 15.29 -3.67 -1.13
C VAL A 224 15.56 -2.40 -0.33
N ASP A 225 15.22 -1.22 -0.88
CA ASP A 225 15.38 0.07 -0.19
C ASP A 225 14.48 0.19 1.06
N ALA A 226 13.30 -0.43 1.04
CA ALA A 226 12.36 -0.42 2.16
C ALA A 226 12.78 -1.31 3.35
N GLY A 227 13.75 -2.21 3.20
CA GLY A 227 14.19 -3.08 4.30
C GLY A 227 14.82 -4.39 3.87
N GLY A 228 15.33 -4.47 2.63
CA GLY A 228 16.03 -5.67 2.14
C GLY A 228 15.12 -6.85 1.79
N TYR A 229 13.87 -6.57 1.44
CA TYR A 229 12.92 -7.62 1.07
C TYR A 229 13.12 -8.12 -0.36
N ASN A 230 12.96 -9.43 -0.55
CA ASN A 230 13.14 -10.08 -1.84
C ASN A 230 11.80 -10.33 -2.55
N VAL A 231 11.57 -9.62 -3.65
CA VAL A 231 10.36 -9.76 -4.48
C VAL A 231 10.19 -11.18 -5.05
N ASP A 232 11.29 -11.91 -5.27
CA ASP A 232 11.22 -13.28 -5.81
C ASP A 232 10.75 -14.29 -4.76
N SER A 233 10.94 -14.00 -3.47
CA SER A 233 10.35 -14.74 -2.36
C SER A 233 8.84 -14.50 -2.25
N MET A 234 8.37 -13.30 -2.59
CA MET A 234 6.95 -12.97 -2.62
C MET A 234 6.22 -13.75 -3.71
N ALA A 235 6.66 -13.62 -4.94
CA ALA A 235 6.06 -14.29 -6.09
C ALA A 235 7.07 -14.52 -7.22
N PRO A 236 7.09 -15.68 -7.88
CA PRO A 236 7.91 -15.89 -9.07
C PRO A 236 7.55 -14.89 -10.19
N PRO A 237 8.53 -14.53 -11.05
CA PRO A 237 8.27 -13.68 -12.20
C PRO A 237 7.20 -14.29 -13.10
N TRP A 238 6.17 -13.48 -13.46
CA TRP A 238 5.11 -13.88 -14.39
C TRP A 238 4.33 -15.14 -14.00
N GLY A 239 4.50 -15.62 -12.76
CA GLY A 239 3.75 -16.74 -12.21
C GLY A 239 2.31 -16.35 -11.88
N PRO A 240 1.42 -17.34 -11.62
CA PRO A 240 0.02 -17.09 -11.26
C PRO A 240 -0.15 -16.14 -10.07
N GLN A 241 0.73 -16.26 -9.07
CA GLN A 241 0.73 -15.39 -7.90
C GLN A 241 1.00 -13.93 -8.28
N TRP A 242 2.00 -13.65 -9.12
CA TRP A 242 2.31 -12.31 -9.59
C TRP A 242 1.14 -11.69 -10.34
N LEU A 243 0.56 -12.45 -11.29
CA LEU A 243 -0.60 -12.01 -12.08
C LEU A 243 -1.85 -11.80 -11.22
N ARG A 244 -2.04 -12.63 -10.19
CA ARG A 244 -3.12 -12.50 -9.23
C ARG A 244 -3.05 -11.20 -8.42
N MET A 245 -1.85 -10.67 -8.20
CA MET A 245 -1.62 -9.41 -7.47
C MET A 245 -1.73 -8.15 -8.34
N ASP A 246 -1.91 -8.31 -9.66
CA ASP A 246 -1.95 -7.19 -10.60
C ASP A 246 -3.37 -6.68 -10.87
N PRO A 247 -3.75 -5.47 -10.39
CA PRO A 247 -5.06 -4.89 -10.64
C PRO A 247 -5.44 -4.80 -12.12
N PHE A 248 -4.47 -4.54 -13.00
CA PHE A 248 -4.69 -4.50 -14.44
C PHE A 248 -5.15 -5.85 -15.00
N VAL A 249 -4.63 -6.94 -14.44
CA VAL A 249 -4.97 -8.32 -14.85
C VAL A 249 -6.35 -8.71 -14.32
N PHE A 250 -6.60 -8.51 -13.02
CA PHE A 250 -7.88 -8.89 -12.40
C PHE A 250 -8.99 -7.83 -12.50
N ALA A 251 -8.80 -6.75 -13.27
CA ALA A 251 -9.83 -5.75 -13.51
C ALA A 251 -11.23 -6.32 -13.85
N PRO A 252 -11.38 -7.38 -14.69
CA PRO A 252 -12.68 -8.01 -14.94
C PRO A 252 -13.36 -8.55 -13.69
N THR A 253 -12.60 -9.05 -12.70
CA THR A 253 -13.12 -9.57 -11.45
C THR A 253 -13.75 -8.46 -10.60
N LEU A 254 -13.10 -7.30 -10.49
CA LEU A 254 -13.66 -6.13 -9.79
C LEU A 254 -14.98 -5.66 -10.41
N ILE A 255 -15.08 -5.70 -11.74
CA ILE A 255 -16.31 -5.37 -12.48
C ILE A 255 -17.39 -6.39 -12.22
N ALA A 256 -17.08 -7.67 -12.30
CA ALA A 256 -18.03 -8.77 -12.04
C ALA A 256 -18.58 -8.73 -10.61
N ASN A 257 -17.74 -8.39 -9.63
CA ASN A 257 -18.14 -8.20 -8.24
C ASN A 257 -18.94 -6.92 -8.00
N ASN A 258 -19.01 -6.01 -8.99
CA ASN A 258 -19.58 -4.67 -8.84
C ASN A 258 -18.98 -3.88 -7.66
N THR A 259 -17.71 -4.08 -7.36
CA THR A 259 -17.00 -3.40 -6.28
C THR A 259 -17.02 -1.89 -6.51
N ARG A 260 -17.37 -1.09 -5.49
CA ARG A 260 -17.22 0.36 -5.56
C ARG A 260 -15.74 0.71 -5.42
N LEU A 261 -15.21 1.48 -6.37
CA LEU A 261 -13.80 1.84 -6.41
C LEU A 261 -13.58 3.34 -6.32
N TRP A 262 -12.59 3.75 -5.50
CA TRP A 262 -12.02 5.10 -5.50
C TRP A 262 -10.55 5.00 -5.91
N ILE A 263 -10.20 5.56 -7.07
CA ILE A 263 -8.88 5.43 -7.67
C ILE A 263 -8.25 6.82 -7.81
N ALA A 264 -7.18 7.06 -7.08
CA ALA A 264 -6.53 8.36 -7.03
C ALA A 264 -5.00 8.25 -7.22
N ALA A 265 -4.44 9.24 -7.87
CA ALA A 265 -2.99 9.50 -7.91
C ALA A 265 -2.75 11.00 -8.16
N GLY A 266 -1.78 11.57 -7.47
CA GLY A 266 -1.32 12.94 -7.70
C GLY A 266 -0.54 13.07 -9.01
N SER A 267 -0.12 14.29 -9.31
CA SER A 267 0.61 14.58 -10.55
C SER A 267 2.13 14.49 -10.44
N GLY A 268 2.68 14.37 -9.22
CA GLY A 268 4.10 14.52 -8.94
C GLY A 268 4.53 16.00 -8.76
N VAL A 269 3.60 16.93 -8.84
CA VAL A 269 3.86 18.35 -8.53
C VAL A 269 3.61 18.58 -7.04
N PRO A 270 4.54 19.23 -6.30
CA PRO A 270 4.37 19.44 -4.86
C PRO A 270 3.15 20.32 -4.55
N MET A 271 2.49 20.01 -3.46
CA MET A 271 1.48 20.86 -2.85
C MET A 271 2.15 22.01 -2.07
N GLN A 272 1.41 23.08 -1.80
CA GLN A 272 1.96 24.20 -1.02
C GLN A 272 2.47 23.76 0.37
N GLN A 273 1.78 22.84 1.00
CA GLN A 273 2.16 22.29 2.33
C GLN A 273 3.50 21.52 2.27
N ASP A 274 3.82 20.88 1.15
CA ASP A 274 5.11 20.18 0.97
C ASP A 274 6.27 21.17 0.93
N LEU A 275 6.05 22.34 0.30
CA LEU A 275 7.05 23.40 0.17
C LEU A 275 7.23 24.24 1.44
N GLN A 276 6.26 24.23 2.35
CA GLN A 276 6.31 24.92 3.65
C GLN A 276 7.12 24.18 4.71
N GLN A 277 7.56 22.96 4.42
CA GLN A 277 8.45 22.19 5.31
C GLN A 277 9.86 22.79 5.34
N PRO A 278 10.67 22.50 6.38
CA PRO A 278 12.10 22.84 6.37
C PRO A 278 12.77 22.38 5.06
N PHE A 279 13.68 23.19 4.52
CA PHE A 279 14.24 22.99 3.17
C PHE A 279 14.70 21.56 2.90
N GLY A 280 15.43 20.92 3.83
CA GLY A 280 15.90 19.54 3.66
C GLY A 280 14.76 18.52 3.54
N VAL A 281 13.68 18.70 4.29
CA VAL A 281 12.47 17.85 4.26
C VAL A 281 11.70 18.08 2.95
N ALA A 282 11.50 19.34 2.56
CA ALA A 282 10.83 19.69 1.31
C ALA A 282 11.60 19.14 0.10
N ALA A 283 12.92 19.31 0.07
CA ALA A 283 13.77 18.81 -1.00
C ALA A 283 13.73 17.27 -1.10
N ASP A 284 13.81 16.55 0.02
CA ASP A 284 13.74 15.09 0.05
C ASP A 284 12.36 14.60 -0.46
N ARG A 285 11.27 15.22 -0.01
CA ARG A 285 9.91 14.91 -0.48
C ARG A 285 9.77 15.07 -1.99
N VAL A 286 10.28 16.17 -2.55
CA VAL A 286 10.23 16.43 -4.01
C VAL A 286 11.11 15.45 -4.77
N ILE A 287 12.36 15.25 -4.35
CA ILE A 287 13.31 14.40 -5.07
C ILE A 287 12.87 12.94 -5.09
N ARG A 288 12.32 12.44 -3.99
CA ARG A 288 11.86 11.03 -3.90
C ARG A 288 10.41 10.87 -4.30
N GLY A 289 9.54 11.79 -3.88
CA GLY A 289 8.09 11.67 -4.05
C GLY A 289 7.62 11.95 -5.46
N ALA A 290 8.21 12.90 -6.18
CA ALA A 290 7.77 13.25 -7.53
C ALA A 290 7.93 12.11 -8.55
N PRO A 291 9.09 11.42 -8.66
CA PRO A 291 9.24 10.30 -9.59
C PRO A 291 8.35 9.10 -9.23
N LEU A 292 8.20 8.81 -7.94
CA LEU A 292 7.32 7.71 -7.47
C LEU A 292 5.87 8.00 -7.80
N GLU A 293 5.41 9.24 -7.60
CA GLU A 293 4.03 9.63 -7.93
C GLU A 293 3.77 9.63 -9.44
N ALA A 294 4.73 10.10 -10.23
CA ALA A 294 4.63 10.03 -11.69
C ALA A 294 4.50 8.58 -12.19
N LEU A 295 5.25 7.64 -11.58
CA LEU A 295 5.13 6.22 -11.88
C LEU A 295 3.78 5.66 -11.45
N ALA A 296 3.31 6.00 -10.24
CA ALA A 296 2.00 5.60 -9.73
C ALA A 296 0.88 6.14 -10.62
N LEU A 297 0.95 7.41 -11.02
CA LEU A 297 0.01 8.03 -11.95
C LEU A 297 -0.03 7.28 -13.30
N ALA A 298 1.14 6.97 -13.89
CA ALA A 298 1.20 6.23 -15.15
C ALA A 298 0.52 4.86 -15.04
N ASN A 299 0.79 4.12 -13.97
CA ASN A 299 0.15 2.81 -13.69
C ASN A 299 -1.36 2.94 -13.47
N THR A 300 -1.77 3.95 -12.70
CA THR A 300 -3.18 4.22 -12.40
C THR A 300 -3.95 4.65 -13.65
N ARG A 301 -3.35 5.45 -14.54
CA ARG A 301 -3.95 5.80 -15.83
C ARG A 301 -4.07 4.60 -16.75
N ALA A 302 -3.08 3.71 -16.80
CA ALA A 302 -3.18 2.45 -17.55
C ALA A 302 -4.35 1.60 -17.05
N PHE A 303 -4.50 1.47 -15.72
CA PHE A 303 -5.63 0.80 -15.09
C PHE A 303 -6.97 1.49 -15.42
N GLN A 304 -7.05 2.82 -15.39
CA GLN A 304 -8.24 3.57 -15.80
C GLN A 304 -8.65 3.21 -17.23
N VAL A 305 -7.72 3.26 -18.18
CA VAL A 305 -7.98 2.90 -19.59
C VAL A 305 -8.48 1.45 -19.69
N ARG A 306 -7.88 0.54 -18.95
CA ARG A 306 -8.30 -0.88 -18.89
C ARG A 306 -9.74 -1.00 -18.38
N MET A 307 -10.06 -0.39 -17.26
CA MET A 307 -11.41 -0.42 -16.68
C MET A 307 -12.45 0.19 -17.63
N MET A 308 -12.14 1.32 -18.25
CA MET A 308 -13.02 1.96 -19.25
C MET A 308 -13.24 1.08 -20.46
N SER A 309 -12.20 0.42 -20.98
CA SER A 309 -12.31 -0.51 -22.12
C SER A 309 -13.18 -1.74 -21.82
N LEU A 310 -13.31 -2.09 -20.53
CA LEU A 310 -14.15 -3.18 -20.05
C LEU A 310 -15.57 -2.72 -19.65
N GLY A 311 -15.88 -1.41 -19.82
CA GLY A 311 -17.19 -0.86 -19.51
C GLY A 311 -17.48 -0.67 -18.01
N ALA A 312 -16.46 -0.54 -17.16
CA ALA A 312 -16.61 -0.30 -15.73
C ALA A 312 -17.38 1.01 -15.46
N ARG A 313 -18.35 0.96 -14.53
CA ARG A 313 -19.19 2.11 -14.18
C ARG A 313 -19.13 2.48 -12.69
N ASN A 314 -18.75 1.56 -11.83
CA ASN A 314 -18.76 1.74 -10.38
C ASN A 314 -17.40 2.23 -9.83
N VAL A 315 -16.78 3.22 -10.51
CA VAL A 315 -15.44 3.74 -10.21
C VAL A 315 -15.46 5.27 -10.19
N VAL A 316 -14.90 5.85 -9.14
CA VAL A 316 -14.52 7.27 -9.08
C VAL A 316 -13.02 7.38 -9.37
N TYR A 317 -12.65 8.32 -10.21
CA TYR A 317 -11.25 8.67 -10.49
C TYR A 317 -10.95 10.08 -9.99
N SER A 318 -9.88 10.22 -9.21
CA SER A 318 -9.37 11.49 -8.71
C SER A 318 -7.91 11.67 -9.14
N PHE A 319 -7.66 12.66 -9.98
CA PHE A 319 -6.32 12.97 -10.49
C PHE A 319 -6.06 14.47 -10.34
N PRO A 320 -5.73 14.93 -9.15
CA PRO A 320 -5.44 16.34 -8.92
C PRO A 320 -4.18 16.78 -9.67
N ASN A 321 -4.14 18.08 -10.02
CA ASN A 321 -3.01 18.70 -10.74
C ASN A 321 -1.75 18.85 -9.88
N VAL A 322 -1.84 18.54 -8.58
CA VAL A 322 -0.75 18.53 -7.59
C VAL A 322 -0.81 17.24 -6.80
N GLY A 323 0.20 16.97 -6.01
CA GLY A 323 0.31 15.81 -5.12
C GLY A 323 1.57 15.02 -5.41
N LEU A 324 2.41 14.87 -4.38
CA LEU A 324 3.58 14.00 -4.35
C LEU A 324 3.20 12.62 -3.82
N HIS A 325 4.12 11.66 -3.90
CA HIS A 325 4.02 10.38 -3.19
C HIS A 325 4.28 10.61 -1.70
N ALA A 326 3.31 11.23 -1.03
CA ALA A 326 3.46 11.76 0.33
C ALA A 326 2.12 11.81 1.08
N TRP A 327 2.19 11.80 2.41
CA TRP A 327 1.04 11.75 3.31
C TRP A 327 0.07 12.92 3.14
N THR A 328 0.56 14.11 2.80
CA THR A 328 -0.27 15.29 2.51
C THR A 328 -1.28 15.03 1.40
N ASN A 329 -0.83 14.42 0.30
CA ASN A 329 -1.67 14.05 -0.83
C ASN A 329 -2.68 12.95 -0.44
N TRP A 330 -2.23 11.91 0.23
CA TRP A 330 -3.08 10.76 0.60
C TRP A 330 -4.13 11.11 1.63
N GLN A 331 -3.81 11.98 2.60
CA GLN A 331 -4.79 12.49 3.57
C GLN A 331 -5.91 13.27 2.87
N ASP A 332 -5.57 14.20 1.97
CA ASP A 332 -6.54 14.98 1.23
C ASP A 332 -7.46 14.09 0.37
N GLU A 333 -6.90 13.08 -0.28
CA GLU A 333 -7.68 12.13 -1.07
C GLU A 333 -8.56 11.23 -0.19
N ALA A 334 -8.09 10.82 0.98
CA ALA A 334 -8.91 10.08 1.94
C ALA A 334 -10.13 10.90 2.37
N TYR A 335 -9.96 12.18 2.69
CA TYR A 335 -11.09 13.06 3.06
C TYR A 335 -12.12 13.19 1.94
N ARG A 336 -11.69 13.28 0.68
CA ARG A 336 -12.60 13.31 -0.48
C ARG A 336 -13.33 12.00 -0.68
N MET A 337 -12.69 10.87 -0.37
CA MET A 337 -13.25 9.52 -0.51
C MET A 337 -14.32 9.22 0.55
N ILE A 338 -14.20 9.74 1.77
CA ILE A 338 -15.04 9.35 2.92
C ILE A 338 -16.56 9.38 2.65
N PRO A 339 -17.13 10.40 2.00
CA PRO A 339 -18.57 10.41 1.69
C PRO A 339 -18.99 9.21 0.81
N ASP A 340 -18.18 8.90 -0.20
CA ASP A 340 -18.45 7.77 -1.11
C ASP A 340 -18.25 6.42 -0.41
N LEU A 341 -17.20 6.28 0.38
CA LEU A 341 -16.97 5.11 1.24
C LEU A 341 -18.16 4.88 2.18
N SER A 342 -18.59 5.93 2.89
CA SER A 342 -19.68 5.87 3.86
C SER A 342 -21.00 5.41 3.24
N ALA A 343 -21.26 5.72 1.98
CA ALA A 343 -22.45 5.34 1.25
C ALA A 343 -22.42 3.89 0.73
N ASN A 344 -21.25 3.23 0.73
CA ASN A 344 -21.06 1.94 0.05
C ASN A 344 -20.57 0.81 0.96
N ILE A 345 -20.49 1.02 2.27
CA ILE A 345 -20.13 0.01 3.28
C ILE A 345 -21.22 -0.16 4.34
N GLY A 346 -21.26 -1.35 4.98
CA GLY A 346 -22.22 -1.68 6.04
C GLY A 346 -23.39 -2.55 5.64
#